data_f2c77f64c8bf4f4b103e351f6f22645f
#
_entry.id   f2c77f64c8bf4f4b103e351f6f22645f
#
_cell.length_a   1.000
_cell.length_b   1.000
_cell.length_c   1.000
_cell.angle_alpha   90.00
_cell.angle_beta   90.00
_cell.angle_gamma   90.00
#
_symmetry.space_group_name_H-M   'P 1'
#
loop_
_entity.id
_entity.type
_entity.pdbx_description
1 polymer ?
#
loop_
_entity_poly.entity_id
_entity_poly.type
_entity_poly.pdbx_seq_one_letter_code
_entity_poly.pdbx_strand_id
1 'polypeptide(L)'
;MAKFTEEVREFFDIRRLVFRIGELAAMTDVSARQLRYWEKKGLIASEEREDGQQARVYTFKTFVRVSMIKYYLDTGYTLAAAGKLAAERQDRVQYIHRFITRGMRGMAQVDGQMAINLGPFDETKTLMALIPEADTDAVHYKLLPNEEAQRVTQNTPA
;
A
#
# COMPACT_ATOMS: atom_id res chain seq x y z
N MET A 1 16.63 2.38 -14.44
CA MET A 1 15.74 3.13 -13.51
C MET A 1 14.29 3.19 -13.97
N ALA A 2 13.98 3.52 -15.22
CA ALA A 2 12.60 3.53 -15.72
C ALA A 2 11.92 2.15 -15.58
N LYS A 3 12.61 1.07 -15.93
CA LYS A 3 12.09 -0.30 -15.91
C LYS A 3 11.64 -0.75 -14.51
N PHE A 4 12.47 -0.58 -13.47
CA PHE A 4 12.11 -0.93 -12.09
C PHE A 4 10.86 -0.16 -11.60
N THR A 5 10.79 1.13 -11.90
CA THR A 5 9.62 1.94 -11.51
C THR A 5 8.35 1.51 -12.23
N GLU A 6 8.44 1.04 -13.49
CA GLU A 6 7.32 0.47 -14.25
C GLU A 6 6.91 -0.89 -13.67
N GLU A 7 7.86 -1.78 -13.40
CA GLU A 7 7.63 -3.08 -12.79
C GLU A 7 6.94 -2.93 -11.41
N VAL A 8 7.46 -2.05 -10.54
CA VAL A 8 6.82 -1.77 -9.24
C VAL A 8 5.40 -1.24 -9.40
N ARG A 9 5.16 -0.35 -10.36
CA ARG A 9 3.80 0.14 -10.65
C ARG A 9 2.86 -0.96 -11.10
N GLU A 10 3.34 -1.89 -11.90
CA GLU A 10 2.54 -3.00 -12.41
C GLU A 10 2.23 -4.02 -11.31
N PHE A 11 3.26 -4.44 -10.54
CA PHE A 11 3.09 -5.42 -9.46
C PHE A 11 2.30 -4.88 -8.27
N PHE A 12 2.43 -3.58 -7.97
CA PHE A 12 1.70 -2.92 -6.89
C PHE A 12 0.51 -2.09 -7.37
N ASP A 13 -0.09 -2.44 -8.50
CA ASP A 13 -1.32 -1.78 -8.96
C ASP A 13 -2.53 -2.26 -8.13
N ILE A 14 -2.70 -1.64 -6.96
CA ILE A 14 -3.80 -1.92 -6.03
C ILE A 14 -5.19 -1.71 -6.65
N ARG A 15 -5.31 -1.03 -7.81
CA ARG A 15 -6.59 -0.85 -8.52
C ARG A 15 -7.09 -2.15 -9.12
N ARG A 16 -6.21 -3.09 -9.40
CA ARG A 16 -6.55 -4.44 -9.91
C ARG A 16 -7.06 -5.36 -8.79
N LEU A 17 -6.87 -5.00 -7.53
CA LEU A 17 -7.30 -5.79 -6.39
C LEU A 17 -8.78 -5.52 -6.12
N VAL A 18 -9.62 -6.44 -6.57
CA VAL A 18 -11.06 -6.43 -6.35
C VAL A 18 -11.49 -7.71 -5.66
N PHE A 19 -12.46 -7.59 -4.76
CA PHE A 19 -12.92 -8.67 -3.89
C PHE A 19 -14.42 -8.86 -4.02
N ARG A 20 -14.90 -10.09 -3.97
CA ARG A 20 -16.30 -10.39 -3.75
C ARG A 20 -16.65 -10.20 -2.27
N ILE A 21 -17.92 -10.01 -1.97
CA ILE A 21 -18.37 -9.78 -0.58
C ILE A 21 -17.96 -10.89 0.40
N GLY A 22 -17.94 -12.14 -0.07
CA GLY A 22 -17.50 -13.28 0.75
C GLY A 22 -16.00 -13.24 1.06
N GLU A 23 -15.17 -12.85 0.09
CA GLU A 23 -13.73 -12.69 0.26
C GLU A 23 -13.43 -11.52 1.20
N LEU A 24 -14.08 -10.38 0.98
CA LEU A 24 -13.96 -9.22 1.86
C LEU A 24 -14.36 -9.54 3.29
N ALA A 25 -15.45 -10.30 3.49
CA ALA A 25 -15.92 -10.73 4.79
C ALA A 25 -14.87 -11.61 5.50
N ALA A 26 -14.32 -12.60 4.78
CA ALA A 26 -13.30 -13.50 5.33
C ALA A 26 -12.02 -12.78 5.72
N MET A 27 -11.57 -11.80 4.89
CA MET A 27 -10.33 -11.06 5.11
C MET A 27 -10.43 -10.04 6.24
N THR A 28 -11.63 -9.52 6.54
CA THR A 28 -11.82 -8.42 7.49
C THR A 28 -12.48 -8.84 8.79
N ASP A 29 -12.89 -10.12 8.91
CA ASP A 29 -13.69 -10.63 10.03
C ASP A 29 -14.99 -9.81 10.25
N VAL A 30 -15.58 -9.34 9.15
CA VAL A 30 -16.86 -8.61 9.12
C VAL A 30 -17.85 -9.43 8.30
N SER A 31 -18.99 -9.82 8.89
CA SER A 31 -19.98 -10.63 8.18
C SER A 31 -20.51 -9.95 6.92
N ALA A 32 -20.83 -10.72 5.88
CA ALA A 32 -21.44 -10.20 4.66
C ALA A 32 -22.74 -9.40 4.91
N ARG A 33 -23.48 -9.76 5.98
CA ARG A 33 -24.68 -9.03 6.43
C ARG A 33 -24.30 -7.63 6.94
N GLN A 34 -23.23 -7.50 7.72
CA GLN A 34 -22.74 -6.21 8.22
C GLN A 34 -22.22 -5.36 7.07
N LEU A 35 -21.46 -5.95 6.12
CA LEU A 35 -20.96 -5.24 4.94
C LEU A 35 -22.10 -4.65 4.11
N ARG A 36 -23.18 -5.42 3.84
CA ARG A 36 -24.36 -4.88 3.15
C ARG A 36 -25.06 -3.78 3.94
N TYR A 37 -25.10 -3.89 5.27
CA TYR A 37 -25.63 -2.84 6.12
C TYR A 37 -24.78 -1.57 6.06
N TRP A 38 -23.44 -1.69 6.09
CA TRP A 38 -22.53 -0.56 5.96
C TRP A 38 -22.62 0.11 4.59
N GLU A 39 -22.78 -0.68 3.55
CA GLU A 39 -23.02 -0.18 2.19
C GLU A 39 -24.34 0.61 2.13
N LYS A 40 -25.44 0.06 2.68
CA LYS A 40 -26.72 0.77 2.77
C LYS A 40 -26.63 2.07 3.57
N LYS A 41 -25.73 2.15 4.53
CA LYS A 41 -25.46 3.37 5.32
C LYS A 41 -24.49 4.34 4.64
N GLY A 42 -23.98 4.03 3.46
CA GLY A 42 -23.01 4.85 2.74
C GLY A 42 -21.62 4.88 3.37
N LEU A 43 -21.31 3.95 4.29
CA LEU A 43 -20.01 3.86 4.93
C LEU A 43 -18.96 3.24 4.02
N ILE A 44 -19.38 2.33 3.14
CA ILE A 44 -18.57 1.68 2.11
C ILE A 44 -19.33 1.68 0.79
N ALA A 45 -18.62 1.45 -0.31
CA ALA A 45 -19.23 1.32 -1.64
C ALA A 45 -18.68 0.09 -2.36
N SER A 46 -19.54 -0.55 -3.16
CA SER A 46 -19.16 -1.52 -4.18
C SER A 46 -19.10 -0.85 -5.54
N GLU A 47 -18.39 -1.46 -6.48
CA GLU A 47 -18.32 -1.07 -7.88
C GLU A 47 -18.88 -2.20 -8.75
N GLU A 48 -19.41 -1.86 -9.93
CA GLU A 48 -19.79 -2.84 -10.94
C GLU A 48 -18.52 -3.28 -11.68
N ARG A 49 -18.46 -4.56 -12.06
CA ARG A 49 -17.34 -5.06 -12.86
C ARG A 49 -17.46 -4.54 -14.30
N GLU A 50 -16.34 -4.09 -14.86
CA GLU A 50 -16.23 -3.65 -16.25
C GLU A 50 -16.48 -4.77 -17.28
N ASP A 51 -16.43 -6.05 -16.86
CA ASP A 51 -16.61 -7.23 -17.73
C ASP A 51 -18.07 -7.63 -17.98
N GLY A 52 -19.03 -6.79 -17.60
CA GLY A 52 -20.46 -7.02 -17.82
C GLY A 52 -21.09 -8.09 -16.91
N GLN A 53 -20.37 -8.67 -15.97
CA GLN A 53 -20.94 -9.54 -14.95
C GLN A 53 -21.65 -8.68 -13.89
N GLN A 54 -22.93 -8.98 -13.60
CA GLN A 54 -23.74 -8.27 -12.59
C GLN A 54 -23.26 -8.41 -11.15
N ALA A 55 -22.07 -8.99 -10.91
CA ALA A 55 -21.53 -9.20 -9.59
C ALA A 55 -20.81 -7.94 -9.09
N ARG A 56 -21.32 -7.36 -8.00
CA ARG A 56 -20.68 -6.25 -7.30
C ARG A 56 -19.34 -6.69 -6.74
N VAL A 57 -18.34 -5.84 -6.89
CA VAL A 57 -16.99 -6.02 -6.35
C VAL A 57 -16.62 -4.85 -5.43
N TYR A 58 -15.73 -5.13 -4.52
CA TYR A 58 -15.17 -4.15 -3.58
C TYR A 58 -13.69 -3.97 -3.89
N THR A 59 -13.27 -2.74 -4.06
CA THR A 59 -11.88 -2.40 -4.38
C THR A 59 -10.98 -2.52 -3.14
N PHE A 60 -9.67 -2.52 -3.34
CA PHE A 60 -8.70 -2.42 -2.25
C PHE A 60 -8.95 -1.21 -1.35
N LYS A 61 -9.40 -0.10 -1.93
CA LYS A 61 -9.82 1.08 -1.18
C LYS A 61 -10.94 0.76 -0.19
N THR A 62 -11.94 -0.01 -0.62
CA THR A 62 -13.04 -0.46 0.24
C THR A 62 -12.56 -1.45 1.29
N PHE A 63 -11.66 -2.39 0.95
CA PHE A 63 -11.05 -3.30 1.91
C PHE A 63 -10.36 -2.53 3.05
N VAL A 64 -9.51 -1.55 2.74
CA VAL A 64 -8.85 -0.72 3.75
C VAL A 64 -9.86 0.02 4.63
N ARG A 65 -10.94 0.55 4.02
CA ARG A 65 -11.99 1.25 4.75
C ARG A 65 -12.73 0.34 5.72
N VAL A 66 -13.08 -0.88 5.29
CA VAL A 66 -13.72 -1.90 6.15
C VAL A 66 -12.81 -2.25 7.31
N SER A 67 -11.52 -2.51 7.05
CA SER A 67 -10.52 -2.83 8.09
C SER A 67 -10.38 -1.70 9.11
N MET A 68 -10.37 -0.44 8.66
CA MET A 68 -10.34 0.72 9.56
C MET A 68 -11.60 0.82 10.43
N ILE A 69 -12.79 0.65 9.83
CA ILE A 69 -14.06 0.68 10.58
C ILE A 69 -14.06 -0.43 11.62
N LYS A 70 -13.69 -1.67 11.24
CA LYS A 70 -13.60 -2.81 12.16
C LYS A 70 -12.64 -2.51 13.31
N TYR A 71 -11.44 -2.01 13.03
CA TYR A 71 -10.46 -1.62 14.06
C TYR A 71 -11.06 -0.63 15.07
N TYR A 72 -11.76 0.41 14.60
CA TYR A 72 -12.37 1.37 15.52
C TYR A 72 -13.54 0.79 16.31
N LEU A 73 -14.34 -0.10 15.72
CA LEU A 73 -15.39 -0.80 16.45
C LEU A 73 -14.81 -1.68 17.56
N ASP A 74 -13.73 -2.42 17.28
CA ASP A 74 -13.04 -3.26 18.25
C ASP A 74 -12.41 -2.46 19.39
N THR A 75 -12.05 -1.20 19.13
CA THR A 75 -11.54 -0.26 20.14
C THR A 75 -12.64 0.53 20.85
N GLY A 76 -13.92 0.20 20.63
CA GLY A 76 -15.06 0.71 21.39
C GLY A 76 -15.75 1.94 20.78
N TYR A 77 -15.41 2.35 19.57
CA TYR A 77 -16.13 3.44 18.89
C TYR A 77 -17.49 2.96 18.36
N THR A 78 -18.44 3.89 18.29
CA THR A 78 -19.71 3.63 17.59
C THR A 78 -19.48 3.50 16.09
N LEU A 79 -20.38 2.82 15.37
CA LEU A 79 -20.27 2.67 13.91
C LEU A 79 -20.21 4.03 13.18
N ALA A 80 -20.97 5.01 13.63
CA ALA A 80 -20.96 6.36 13.04
C ALA A 80 -19.60 7.04 13.22
N ALA A 81 -19.01 6.99 14.41
CA ALA A 81 -17.69 7.55 14.70
C ALA A 81 -16.60 6.79 13.95
N ALA A 82 -16.64 5.46 13.94
CA ALA A 82 -15.72 4.60 13.20
C ALA A 82 -15.73 4.90 11.68
N GLY A 83 -16.91 5.06 11.10
CA GLY A 83 -17.08 5.41 9.70
C GLY A 83 -16.50 6.78 9.34
N LYS A 84 -16.71 7.79 10.21
CA LYS A 84 -16.15 9.13 10.05
C LYS A 84 -14.62 9.12 10.12
N LEU A 85 -14.05 8.48 11.15
CA LEU A 85 -12.60 8.36 11.33
C LEU A 85 -11.94 7.59 10.15
N ALA A 86 -12.58 6.52 9.69
CA ALA A 86 -12.09 5.77 8.54
C ALA A 86 -12.11 6.62 7.26
N ALA A 87 -13.14 7.46 7.05
CA ALA A 87 -13.21 8.35 5.90
C ALA A 87 -12.09 9.40 5.92
N GLU A 88 -11.85 10.04 7.06
CA GLU A 88 -10.80 11.06 7.22
C GLU A 88 -9.38 10.51 7.02
N ARG A 89 -9.17 9.23 7.37
CA ARG A 89 -7.85 8.60 7.28
C ARG A 89 -7.59 7.84 5.99
N GLN A 90 -8.63 7.53 5.24
CA GLN A 90 -8.51 6.75 3.99
C GLN A 90 -7.58 7.42 2.97
N ASP A 91 -7.58 8.73 2.90
CA ASP A 91 -6.75 9.46 1.95
C ASP A 91 -5.24 9.30 2.23
N ARG A 92 -4.86 8.95 3.46
CA ARG A 92 -3.45 8.70 3.82
C ARG A 92 -2.87 7.47 3.10
N VAL A 93 -3.68 6.46 2.83
CA VAL A 93 -3.25 5.25 2.10
C VAL A 93 -2.78 5.60 0.68
N GLN A 94 -3.38 6.61 0.05
CA GLN A 94 -2.95 7.08 -1.27
C GLN A 94 -1.51 7.64 -1.25
N TYR A 95 -1.11 8.28 -0.16
CA TYR A 95 0.26 8.80 -0.03
C TYR A 95 1.28 7.65 0.10
N ILE A 96 0.95 6.60 0.85
CA ILE A 96 1.78 5.40 0.97
C ILE A 96 1.94 4.74 -0.40
N HIS A 97 0.82 4.49 -1.11
CA HIS A 97 0.86 3.94 -2.45
C HIS A 97 1.67 4.82 -3.43
N ARG A 98 1.48 6.15 -3.37
CA ARG A 98 2.25 7.09 -4.19
C ARG A 98 3.74 7.05 -3.86
N PHE A 99 4.10 6.91 -2.58
CA PHE A 99 5.48 6.76 -2.16
C PHE A 99 6.09 5.46 -2.71
N ILE A 100 5.42 4.33 -2.55
CA ILE A 100 5.89 3.03 -3.08
C ILE A 100 6.09 3.12 -4.60
N THR A 101 5.12 3.66 -5.35
CA THR A 101 5.14 3.64 -6.82
C THR A 101 5.97 4.74 -7.46
N ARG A 102 6.35 5.79 -6.72
CA ARG A 102 7.07 6.95 -7.26
C ARG A 102 8.33 7.33 -6.48
N GLY A 103 8.40 6.99 -5.20
CA GLY A 103 9.53 7.31 -4.32
C GLY A 103 10.66 6.30 -4.41
N MET A 104 10.36 5.05 -4.80
CA MET A 104 11.37 4.01 -4.95
C MET A 104 11.98 4.06 -6.35
N ARG A 105 13.30 4.12 -6.44
CA ARG A 105 14.06 4.23 -7.70
C ARG A 105 14.71 2.93 -8.12
N GLY A 106 14.88 1.98 -7.22
CA GLY A 106 15.49 0.69 -7.47
C GLY A 106 15.82 -0.02 -6.17
N MET A 107 16.29 -1.25 -6.31
CA MET A 107 16.85 -2.04 -5.22
C MET A 107 18.34 -2.24 -5.44
N ALA A 108 19.11 -2.37 -4.37
CA ALA A 108 20.55 -2.56 -4.40
C ALA A 108 21.02 -3.39 -3.21
N GLN A 109 22.23 -3.94 -3.30
CA GLN A 109 22.96 -4.41 -2.12
C GLN A 109 23.96 -3.35 -1.68
N VAL A 110 23.87 -2.96 -0.41
CA VAL A 110 24.75 -1.98 0.22
C VAL A 110 25.26 -2.60 1.52
N ASP A 111 26.57 -2.71 1.68
CA ASP A 111 27.23 -3.35 2.84
C ASP A 111 26.71 -4.77 3.15
N GLY A 112 26.35 -5.53 2.12
CA GLY A 112 25.82 -6.89 2.25
C GLY A 112 24.33 -6.97 2.62
N GLN A 113 23.64 -5.84 2.77
CA GLN A 113 22.20 -5.76 3.06
C GLN A 113 21.40 -5.29 1.85
N MET A 114 20.15 -5.73 1.73
CA MET A 114 19.23 -5.18 0.76
C MET A 114 18.90 -3.72 1.09
N ALA A 115 18.92 -2.88 0.09
CA ALA A 115 18.63 -1.47 0.22
C ALA A 115 17.68 -1.01 -0.88
N ILE A 116 16.81 -0.07 -0.55
CA ILE A 116 15.93 0.62 -1.50
C ILE A 116 16.52 2.00 -1.80
N ASN A 117 16.74 2.28 -3.08
CA ASN A 117 17.13 3.61 -3.53
C ASN A 117 15.90 4.53 -3.51
N LEU A 118 15.90 5.53 -2.62
CA LEU A 118 14.83 6.50 -2.45
C LEU A 118 15.03 7.76 -3.32
N GLY A 119 16.13 7.83 -4.04
CA GLY A 119 16.44 8.93 -4.94
C GLY A 119 17.40 9.97 -4.36
N PRO A 120 17.66 11.05 -5.10
CA PRO A 120 18.62 12.06 -4.69
C PRO A 120 18.16 12.75 -3.40
N PHE A 121 19.08 12.86 -2.46
CA PHE A 121 18.92 13.63 -1.24
C PHE A 121 19.35 15.10 -1.47
N ASP A 122 20.47 15.28 -2.17
CA ASP A 122 20.99 16.55 -2.62
C ASP A 122 21.67 16.39 -4.00
N GLU A 123 22.40 17.41 -4.44
CA GLU A 123 23.10 17.41 -5.73
C GLU A 123 24.20 16.32 -5.82
N THR A 124 24.73 15.86 -4.69
CA THR A 124 25.88 14.96 -4.60
C THR A 124 25.56 13.58 -4.04
N LYS A 125 24.45 13.44 -3.32
CA LYS A 125 24.12 12.23 -2.54
C LYS A 125 22.72 11.70 -2.83
N THR A 126 22.60 10.39 -2.76
CA THR A 126 21.37 9.61 -2.87
C THR A 126 21.06 8.97 -1.53
N LEU A 127 19.79 8.99 -1.13
CA LEU A 127 19.29 8.34 0.07
C LEU A 127 18.96 6.88 -0.20
N MET A 128 19.57 5.99 0.58
CA MET A 128 19.30 4.56 0.59
C MET A 128 18.63 4.16 1.90
N ALA A 129 17.59 3.36 1.82
CA ALA A 129 16.96 2.71 2.98
C ALA A 129 17.46 1.27 3.03
N LEU A 130 18.22 0.91 4.07
CA LEU A 130 18.72 -0.44 4.31
C LEU A 130 17.62 -1.24 5.01
N ILE A 131 17.22 -2.34 4.40
CA ILE A 131 16.13 -3.18 4.88
C ILE A 131 16.73 -4.34 5.67
N PRO A 132 16.45 -4.44 6.98
CA PRO A 132 16.95 -5.55 7.79
C PRO A 132 16.28 -6.87 7.38
N GLU A 133 16.96 -7.98 7.60
CA GLU A 133 16.41 -9.32 7.36
C GLU A 133 15.35 -9.70 8.42
N ALA A 134 15.52 -9.20 9.65
CA ALA A 134 14.59 -9.47 10.73
C ALA A 134 13.48 -8.43 10.79
N ASP A 135 12.22 -8.88 10.91
CA ASP A 135 11.04 -8.00 10.98
C ASP A 135 11.02 -7.09 12.23
N THR A 136 11.83 -7.41 13.23
CA THR A 136 11.92 -6.64 14.48
C THR A 136 12.88 -5.47 14.42
N ASP A 137 13.75 -5.44 13.42
CA ASP A 137 14.80 -4.43 13.31
C ASP A 137 14.29 -3.19 12.56
N ALA A 138 14.83 -2.04 12.94
CA ALA A 138 14.46 -0.78 12.30
C ALA A 138 15.14 -0.63 10.93
N VAL A 139 14.44 -0.01 9.98
CA VAL A 139 15.06 0.43 8.72
C VAL A 139 16.09 1.52 9.01
N HIS A 140 17.29 1.34 8.47
CA HIS A 140 18.37 2.31 8.59
C HIS A 140 18.53 3.08 7.30
N TYR A 141 19.07 4.29 7.40
CA TYR A 141 19.28 5.15 6.22
C TYR A 141 20.74 5.44 6.04
N LYS A 142 21.20 5.41 4.79
CA LYS A 142 22.57 5.72 4.41
C LYS A 142 22.57 6.68 3.21
N LEU A 143 23.49 7.65 3.24
CA LEU A 143 23.74 8.52 2.09
C LEU A 143 24.95 7.97 1.33
N LEU A 144 24.75 7.70 0.04
CA LEU A 144 25.81 7.31 -0.88
C LEU A 144 26.07 8.43 -1.89
N PRO A 145 27.31 8.60 -2.37
CA PRO A 145 27.57 9.44 -3.54
C PRO A 145 26.68 9.02 -4.72
N ASN A 146 26.19 9.98 -5.50
CA ASN A 146 25.23 9.68 -6.58
C ASN A 146 25.74 8.64 -7.58
N GLU A 147 27.03 8.68 -7.93
CA GLU A 147 27.66 7.71 -8.84
C GLU A 147 27.68 6.29 -8.25
N GLU A 148 28.00 6.18 -6.96
CA GLU A 148 28.01 4.90 -6.26
C GLU A 148 26.60 4.32 -6.15
N ALA A 149 25.62 5.10 -5.72
CA ALA A 149 24.23 4.70 -5.63
C ALA A 149 23.68 4.23 -6.98
N GLN A 150 24.03 4.91 -8.07
CA GLN A 150 23.63 4.50 -9.41
C GLN A 150 24.26 3.18 -9.81
N ARG A 151 25.53 2.97 -9.54
CA ARG A 151 26.28 1.74 -9.85
C ARG A 151 25.68 0.53 -9.10
N VAL A 152 25.49 0.63 -7.79
CA VAL A 152 24.93 -0.49 -6.99
C VAL A 152 23.49 -0.80 -7.38
N THR A 153 22.69 0.22 -7.75
CA THR A 153 21.30 0.02 -8.18
C THR A 153 21.20 -0.66 -9.57
N GLN A 154 22.15 -0.40 -10.47
CA GLN A 154 22.17 -1.03 -11.80
C GLN A 154 22.70 -2.46 -11.79
N ASN A 155 23.59 -2.81 -10.88
CA ASN A 155 24.23 -4.12 -10.78
C ASN A 155 23.44 -5.14 -9.95
N THR A 156 22.37 -4.74 -9.29
CA THR A 156 21.52 -5.68 -8.55
C THR A 156 20.51 -6.29 -9.53
N PRO A 157 20.52 -7.63 -9.76
CA PRO A 157 19.52 -8.27 -10.58
C PRO A 157 18.12 -8.07 -9.96
N ALA A 158 17.15 -7.88 -10.86
CA ALA A 158 15.74 -7.75 -10.50
C ALA A 158 15.18 -9.09 -9.99
#